data_1f172b5b3cd9b9488199a37c9ddb2350
#
_entry.id   1f172b5b3cd9b9488199a37c9ddb2350
#
_cell.length_a   1.000
_cell.length_b   1.000
_cell.length_c   1.000
_cell.angle_alpha   90.00
_cell.angle_beta   90.00
_cell.angle_gamma   90.00
#
_symmetry.space_group_name_H-M   'P 1'
#
loop_
_entity.id
_entity.type
_entity.pdbx_description
1 polymer ?
#
loop_
_entity_poly.entity_id
_entity_poly.type
_entity_poly.pdbx_seq_one_letter_code
_entity_poly.pdbx_strand_id
1 'polypeptide(L)'
;MAGIGIVALGLSFCSADGDEGLVNVYKEDLPKNSTPEQVLPYLIPLTAIQIADIPVADGFQSPVAPPHMAFMYDAQGFNEHNQQRGGYHSGSDLNGIGGANSDEGEPVYSAARGKVVFCKDLKGGWGKVVVLAHRMEGDSRIYQTLYAHLNDISVKQGDTVCRGEQIGNIGTADGQYLAHLHFEVIPSRVTEAGVTAYHPQGTMNRLNPDTFIKEHPAPPIPDPMWQIYGYYQQSQLNNSAAH
;
A
#
# COMPACT_ATOMS: atom_id res chain seq x y z
N MET A 1 -5.62 -46.45 2.72
CA MET A 1 -4.75 -45.69 1.84
C MET A 1 -5.65 -45.02 0.80
N ALA A 2 -6.06 -43.81 1.02
CA ALA A 2 -6.82 -42.99 0.05
C ALA A 2 -5.88 -41.90 -0.45
N GLY A 3 -5.47 -42.04 -1.69
CA GLY A 3 -4.63 -41.05 -2.36
C GLY A 3 -5.41 -39.80 -2.63
N ILE A 4 -5.00 -38.68 -2.03
CA ILE A 4 -5.50 -37.37 -2.35
C ILE A 4 -4.85 -36.99 -3.69
N GLY A 5 -5.64 -37.07 -4.76
CA GLY A 5 -5.26 -36.55 -6.06
C GLY A 5 -5.14 -35.04 -5.98
N ILE A 6 -3.92 -34.54 -6.07
CA ILE A 6 -3.65 -33.13 -6.31
C ILE A 6 -4.10 -32.86 -7.73
N VAL A 7 -5.26 -32.20 -7.87
CA VAL A 7 -5.64 -31.58 -9.13
C VAL A 7 -4.73 -30.36 -9.27
N ALA A 8 -3.58 -30.57 -9.91
CA ALA A 8 -2.80 -29.48 -10.44
C ALA A 8 -3.64 -28.85 -11.56
N LEU A 9 -4.38 -27.77 -11.27
CA LEU A 9 -4.83 -26.86 -12.30
C LEU A 9 -3.56 -26.31 -12.94
N GLY A 10 -3.21 -26.91 -14.09
CA GLY A 10 -2.12 -26.43 -14.92
C GLY A 10 -2.46 -25.03 -15.44
N LEU A 11 -2.11 -24.02 -14.67
CA LEU A 11 -1.84 -22.71 -15.22
C LEU A 11 -0.53 -22.88 -16.00
N SER A 12 -0.67 -23.18 -17.29
CA SER A 12 0.44 -23.11 -18.24
C SER A 12 0.84 -21.66 -18.34
N PHE A 13 1.72 -21.24 -17.43
CA PHE A 13 2.43 -19.98 -17.62
C PHE A 13 3.43 -20.23 -18.75
N CYS A 14 3.24 -19.55 -19.87
CA CYS A 14 4.33 -19.37 -20.81
C CYS A 14 5.50 -18.77 -20.03
N SER A 15 6.54 -19.58 -19.84
CA SER A 15 7.77 -19.16 -19.20
C SER A 15 8.40 -18.04 -20.03
N ALA A 16 8.21 -16.82 -19.59
CA ALA A 16 9.19 -15.78 -19.80
C ALA A 16 10.02 -15.75 -18.52
N ASP A 17 11.27 -16.07 -18.67
CA ASP A 17 12.29 -16.24 -17.64
C ASP A 17 12.10 -15.38 -16.39
N GLY A 18 11.88 -16.00 -15.24
CA GLY A 18 12.05 -15.35 -13.95
C GLY A 18 10.99 -15.57 -12.86
N ASP A 19 9.84 -16.15 -13.17
CA ASP A 19 8.69 -16.14 -12.25
C ASP A 19 8.56 -17.39 -11.33
N GLU A 20 9.35 -18.44 -11.56
CA GLU A 20 9.28 -19.64 -10.72
C GLU A 20 9.76 -19.38 -9.26
N GLY A 21 10.62 -18.38 -9.07
CA GLY A 21 11.13 -18.00 -7.75
C GLY A 21 10.06 -17.37 -6.85
N LEU A 22 9.19 -16.53 -7.40
CA LEU A 22 8.17 -15.81 -6.65
C LEU A 22 7.07 -16.75 -6.10
N VAL A 23 6.61 -17.68 -6.92
CA VAL A 23 5.56 -18.61 -6.49
C VAL A 23 6.03 -19.56 -5.38
N ASN A 24 7.30 -19.92 -5.37
CA ASN A 24 7.87 -20.80 -4.35
C ASN A 24 8.12 -20.08 -3.02
N VAL A 25 8.58 -18.82 -3.06
CA VAL A 25 8.79 -18.02 -1.86
C VAL A 25 7.48 -17.85 -1.09
N TYR A 26 6.37 -17.57 -1.78
CA TYR A 26 5.07 -17.41 -1.14
C TYR A 26 4.49 -18.68 -0.50
N LYS A 27 4.85 -19.86 -0.99
CA LYS A 27 4.38 -21.12 -0.41
C LYS A 27 5.02 -21.43 0.94
N GLU A 28 6.24 -20.97 1.16
CA GLU A 28 7.00 -21.23 2.38
C GLU A 28 6.63 -20.27 3.52
N ASP A 29 6.11 -19.07 3.16
CA ASP A 29 5.77 -18.03 4.12
C ASP A 29 4.32 -18.02 4.57
N LEU A 30 3.51 -18.93 4.04
CA LEU A 30 2.14 -19.07 4.48
C LEU A 30 2.07 -19.55 5.92
N PRO A 31 1.17 -19.00 6.75
CA PRO A 31 0.89 -19.58 8.05
C PRO A 31 0.69 -21.08 7.89
N LYS A 32 1.38 -21.89 8.67
CA LYS A 32 1.40 -23.37 8.56
C LYS A 32 0.02 -24.03 8.55
N ASN A 33 -1.04 -23.28 8.85
CA ASN A 33 -2.43 -23.69 8.87
C ASN A 33 -3.30 -23.00 7.80
N SER A 34 -2.73 -22.26 6.84
CA SER A 34 -3.50 -21.63 5.78
C SER A 34 -3.93 -22.67 4.76
N THR A 35 -5.21 -22.70 4.44
CA THR A 35 -5.71 -23.51 3.32
C THR A 35 -5.35 -22.83 2.00
N PRO A 36 -5.15 -23.59 0.91
CA PRO A 36 -4.89 -23.02 -0.41
C PRO A 36 -5.91 -21.96 -0.84
N GLU A 37 -7.16 -22.11 -0.41
CA GLU A 37 -8.24 -21.14 -0.71
C GLU A 37 -8.06 -19.80 0.00
N GLN A 38 -7.34 -19.75 1.12
CA GLN A 38 -7.07 -18.49 1.84
C GLN A 38 -5.94 -17.68 1.18
N VAL A 39 -5.11 -18.33 0.37
CA VAL A 39 -3.93 -17.72 -0.27
C VAL A 39 -4.22 -17.20 -1.67
N LEU A 40 -4.94 -17.99 -2.48
CA LEU A 40 -5.26 -17.63 -3.87
C LEU A 40 -5.92 -16.25 -4.04
N PRO A 41 -6.79 -15.78 -3.12
CA PRO A 41 -7.37 -14.45 -3.24
C PRO A 41 -6.37 -13.30 -3.12
N TYR A 42 -5.18 -13.55 -2.58
CA TYR A 42 -4.19 -12.50 -2.29
C TYR A 42 -3.09 -12.37 -3.35
N LEU A 43 -2.99 -13.31 -4.27
CA LEU A 43 -2.04 -13.29 -5.38
C LEU A 43 -2.82 -13.22 -6.70
N ILE A 44 -3.11 -11.99 -7.16
CA ILE A 44 -3.99 -11.74 -8.30
C ILE A 44 -3.17 -11.17 -9.46
N PRO A 45 -2.82 -11.96 -10.48
CA PRO A 45 -2.14 -11.43 -11.65
C PRO A 45 -2.98 -10.37 -12.36
N LEU A 46 -2.38 -9.24 -12.69
CA LEU A 46 -3.01 -8.22 -13.52
C LEU A 46 -3.11 -8.72 -14.95
N THR A 47 -4.30 -8.67 -15.52
CA THR A 47 -4.53 -9.00 -16.93
C THR A 47 -3.91 -7.92 -17.84
N ALA A 48 -3.66 -8.27 -19.11
CA ALA A 48 -3.14 -7.31 -20.08
C ALA A 48 -4.06 -6.08 -20.24
N ILE A 49 -5.38 -6.25 -20.11
CA ILE A 49 -6.35 -5.16 -20.17
C ILE A 49 -6.20 -4.25 -18.94
N GLN A 50 -6.08 -4.83 -17.74
CA GLN A 50 -5.86 -4.05 -16.54
C GLN A 50 -4.55 -3.27 -16.59
N ILE A 51 -3.46 -3.91 -17.07
CA ILE A 51 -2.15 -3.25 -17.24
C ILE A 51 -2.25 -2.08 -18.22
N ALA A 52 -2.98 -2.23 -19.33
CA ALA A 52 -3.18 -1.17 -20.31
C ALA A 52 -3.99 0.00 -19.75
N ASP A 53 -4.89 -0.24 -18.81
CA ASP A 53 -5.75 0.75 -18.16
C ASP A 53 -5.08 1.48 -16.96
N ILE A 54 -3.89 1.02 -16.53
CA ILE A 54 -3.15 1.70 -15.46
C ILE A 54 -2.64 3.05 -15.99
N PRO A 55 -2.96 4.16 -15.31
CA PRO A 55 -2.50 5.49 -15.73
C PRO A 55 -0.99 5.64 -15.50
N VAL A 56 -0.39 6.55 -16.24
CA VAL A 56 0.99 6.98 -15.99
C VAL A 56 1.00 7.94 -14.82
N ALA A 57 1.83 7.64 -13.81
CA ALA A 57 2.12 8.52 -12.68
C ALA A 57 3.16 9.57 -13.10
N ASP A 58 3.00 10.77 -12.56
CA ASP A 58 3.94 11.89 -12.73
C ASP A 58 5.04 11.92 -11.65
N GLY A 59 5.07 10.92 -10.79
CA GLY A 59 5.96 10.75 -9.66
C GLY A 59 5.19 10.36 -8.40
N PHE A 60 5.90 10.25 -7.29
CA PHE A 60 5.38 9.76 -6.02
C PHE A 60 5.57 10.79 -4.90
N GLN A 61 4.68 10.74 -3.92
CA GLN A 61 4.72 11.53 -2.69
C GLN A 61 4.39 10.65 -1.48
N SER A 62 4.62 11.18 -0.27
CA SER A 62 4.17 10.51 0.94
C SER A 62 2.65 10.26 0.90
N PRO A 63 2.18 9.11 1.39
CA PRO A 63 0.75 8.80 1.50
C PRO A 63 0.04 9.58 2.60
N VAL A 64 0.79 10.31 3.44
CA VAL A 64 0.27 11.23 4.45
C VAL A 64 0.65 12.64 4.04
N ALA A 65 -0.35 13.51 3.80
CA ALA A 65 -0.12 14.85 3.28
C ALA A 65 0.17 15.87 4.39
N PRO A 66 0.86 17.00 4.08
CA PRO A 66 0.91 18.14 4.98
C PRO A 66 -0.51 18.66 5.33
N PRO A 67 -0.73 19.19 6.54
CA PRO A 67 0.25 19.34 7.62
C PRO A 67 0.57 18.04 8.36
N HIS A 68 -0.19 16.98 8.14
CA HIS A 68 -0.09 15.72 8.89
C HIS A 68 1.29 15.08 8.74
N MET A 69 1.90 15.14 7.55
CA MET A 69 3.24 14.59 7.31
C MET A 69 4.32 15.14 8.26
N ALA A 70 4.21 16.39 8.69
CA ALA A 70 5.16 16.99 9.63
C ALA A 70 5.07 16.40 11.05
N PHE A 71 4.00 15.66 11.33
CA PHE A 71 3.72 15.02 12.61
C PHE A 71 3.72 13.49 12.52
N MET A 72 4.29 12.94 11.46
CA MET A 72 4.41 11.50 11.25
C MET A 72 5.88 11.09 11.30
N TYR A 73 6.15 9.89 11.79
CA TYR A 73 7.47 9.26 11.77
C TYR A 73 7.32 7.78 11.40
N ASP A 74 8.38 7.18 10.89
CA ASP A 74 8.44 5.76 10.63
C ASP A 74 8.79 5.03 11.93
N ALA A 75 7.80 4.37 12.54
CA ALA A 75 7.97 3.67 13.81
C ALA A 75 8.64 2.31 13.65
N GLN A 76 8.48 1.68 12.49
CA GLN A 76 9.19 0.49 12.08
C GLN A 76 9.51 0.60 10.59
N GLY A 77 10.77 0.87 10.28
CA GLY A 77 11.24 1.11 8.93
C GLY A 77 11.32 -0.15 8.07
N PHE A 78 11.37 0.09 6.77
CA PHE A 78 11.60 -0.95 5.78
C PHE A 78 12.89 -1.75 6.08
N ASN A 79 12.79 -3.08 5.99
CA ASN A 79 13.88 -4.02 6.22
C ASN A 79 14.43 -4.03 7.66
N GLU A 80 13.72 -3.49 8.62
CA GLU A 80 14.04 -3.67 10.03
C GLU A 80 13.63 -5.07 10.49
N HIS A 81 14.53 -5.74 11.22
CA HIS A 81 14.25 -7.06 11.75
C HIS A 81 13.43 -6.98 13.04
N ASN A 82 12.23 -7.53 13.00
CA ASN A 82 11.37 -7.65 14.17
C ASN A 82 11.51 -9.05 14.77
N GLN A 83 12.14 -9.17 15.94
CA GLN A 83 12.37 -10.46 16.61
C GLN A 83 11.07 -11.13 17.03
N GLN A 84 10.05 -10.38 17.44
CA GLN A 84 8.76 -10.93 17.88
C GLN A 84 7.95 -11.49 16.72
N ARG A 85 8.09 -10.90 15.53
CA ARG A 85 7.42 -11.31 14.30
C ARG A 85 8.24 -12.32 13.49
N GLY A 86 9.53 -12.47 13.81
CA GLY A 86 10.42 -13.45 13.20
C GLY A 86 10.88 -13.10 11.78
N GLY A 87 10.93 -11.82 11.41
CA GLY A 87 11.31 -11.44 10.07
C GLY A 87 11.60 -9.96 9.88
N TYR A 88 11.90 -9.61 8.65
CA TYR A 88 12.21 -8.26 8.19
C TYR A 88 10.93 -7.57 7.68
N HIS A 89 10.72 -6.33 8.09
CA HIS A 89 9.53 -5.55 7.77
C HIS A 89 9.49 -5.17 6.28
N SER A 90 8.36 -5.41 5.62
CA SER A 90 8.19 -5.25 4.17
C SER A 90 7.86 -3.83 3.72
N GLY A 91 7.55 -2.93 4.64
CA GLY A 91 7.14 -1.56 4.35
C GLY A 91 7.64 -0.55 5.38
N SER A 92 6.95 0.57 5.46
CA SER A 92 7.13 1.59 6.49
C SER A 92 5.85 1.71 7.31
N ASP A 93 5.98 1.73 8.65
CA ASP A 93 4.87 1.96 9.57
C ASP A 93 4.85 3.43 9.99
N LEU A 94 3.99 4.21 9.36
CA LEU A 94 3.88 5.65 9.55
C LEU A 94 2.94 5.96 10.70
N ASN A 95 3.49 6.50 11.79
CA ASN A 95 2.79 6.84 13.03
C ASN A 95 2.79 8.34 13.30
N GLY A 96 1.73 8.82 13.95
CA GLY A 96 1.67 10.18 14.48
C GLY A 96 2.57 10.38 15.70
N ILE A 97 3.28 11.52 15.78
CA ILE A 97 4.18 11.86 16.90
C ILE A 97 3.44 12.01 18.24
N GLY A 98 2.12 12.12 18.24
CA GLY A 98 1.31 12.15 19.46
C GLY A 98 1.29 10.81 20.22
N GLY A 99 1.71 9.74 19.57
CA GLY A 99 1.73 8.39 20.13
C GLY A 99 0.36 7.75 20.33
N ALA A 100 0.33 6.53 20.80
CA ALA A 100 -0.88 5.71 20.94
C ALA A 100 -1.73 5.74 19.66
N ASN A 101 -3.01 6.11 19.75
CA ASN A 101 -3.93 6.22 18.60
C ASN A 101 -4.17 7.67 18.18
N SER A 102 -3.18 8.55 18.33
CA SER A 102 -3.36 9.98 18.03
C SER A 102 -3.61 10.28 16.55
N ASP A 103 -3.27 9.35 15.68
CA ASP A 103 -3.42 9.40 14.23
C ASP A 103 -4.59 8.55 13.71
N GLU A 104 -5.37 7.92 14.61
CA GLU A 104 -6.56 7.17 14.21
C GLU A 104 -7.57 8.10 13.53
N GLY A 105 -7.99 7.71 12.33
CA GLY A 105 -8.92 8.51 11.52
C GLY A 105 -8.27 9.58 10.67
N GLU A 106 -6.95 9.82 10.78
CA GLU A 106 -6.25 10.73 9.89
C GLU A 106 -6.29 10.26 8.44
N PRO A 107 -6.40 11.18 7.47
CA PRO A 107 -6.59 10.83 6.07
C PRO A 107 -5.34 10.18 5.47
N VAL A 108 -5.57 9.13 4.67
CA VAL A 108 -4.57 8.46 3.84
C VAL A 108 -4.82 8.81 2.38
N TYR A 109 -3.76 9.22 1.70
CA TYR A 109 -3.82 9.70 0.33
C TYR A 109 -3.06 8.78 -0.63
N SER A 110 -3.49 8.76 -1.89
CA SER A 110 -2.76 8.09 -2.96
C SER A 110 -1.37 8.71 -3.14
N ALA A 111 -0.32 7.89 -3.04
CA ALA A 111 1.05 8.33 -3.23
C ALA A 111 1.36 8.79 -4.66
N ALA A 112 0.62 8.30 -5.65
CA ALA A 112 0.75 8.65 -7.06
C ALA A 112 -0.57 8.45 -7.80
N ARG A 113 -0.71 9.04 -8.98
CA ARG A 113 -1.82 8.71 -9.88
C ARG A 113 -1.80 7.22 -10.17
N GLY A 114 -2.94 6.54 -9.96
CA GLY A 114 -2.98 5.08 -10.06
C GLY A 114 -4.36 4.49 -10.31
N LYS A 115 -4.39 3.19 -10.48
CA LYS A 115 -5.59 2.36 -10.62
C LYS A 115 -5.77 1.54 -9.35
N VAL A 116 -6.95 1.57 -8.75
CA VAL A 116 -7.28 0.70 -7.61
C VAL A 116 -7.41 -0.74 -8.13
N VAL A 117 -6.42 -1.58 -7.87
CA VAL A 117 -6.40 -2.98 -8.30
C VAL A 117 -6.91 -3.94 -7.22
N PHE A 118 -6.93 -3.47 -5.98
CA PHE A 118 -7.46 -4.22 -4.85
C PHE A 118 -7.94 -3.27 -3.75
N CYS A 119 -9.10 -3.56 -3.15
CA CYS A 119 -9.55 -2.91 -1.93
C CYS A 119 -10.51 -3.84 -1.18
N LYS A 120 -10.11 -4.29 0.00
CA LYS A 120 -10.91 -5.21 0.83
C LYS A 120 -10.53 -5.10 2.30
N ASP A 121 -11.47 -5.54 3.14
CA ASP A 121 -11.20 -5.85 4.52
C ASP A 121 -10.72 -7.32 4.61
N LEU A 122 -9.44 -7.50 4.89
CA LEU A 122 -8.79 -8.81 5.02
C LEU A 122 -8.93 -9.39 6.43
N LYS A 123 -9.40 -8.58 7.36
CA LYS A 123 -9.48 -8.92 8.77
C LYS A 123 -8.10 -9.18 9.42
N GLY A 124 -8.12 -9.54 10.69
CA GLY A 124 -6.89 -9.82 11.45
C GLY A 124 -5.88 -8.66 11.37
N GLY A 125 -4.60 -9.01 11.35
CA GLY A 125 -3.54 -8.03 11.38
C GLY A 125 -3.42 -7.12 10.15
N TRP A 126 -4.06 -7.46 9.02
CA TRP A 126 -4.07 -6.58 7.85
C TRP A 126 -5.18 -5.51 7.91
N GLY A 127 -6.35 -5.84 8.48
CA GLY A 127 -7.50 -4.98 8.47
C GLY A 127 -7.94 -4.62 7.05
N LYS A 128 -8.37 -3.40 6.84
CA LYS A 128 -8.75 -2.90 5.51
C LYS A 128 -7.51 -2.48 4.73
N VAL A 129 -7.45 -2.92 3.47
CA VAL A 129 -6.29 -2.76 2.58
C VAL A 129 -6.74 -2.18 1.25
N VAL A 130 -5.96 -1.22 0.74
CA VAL A 130 -6.04 -0.71 -0.63
C VAL A 130 -4.72 -0.97 -1.33
N VAL A 131 -4.76 -1.42 -2.61
CA VAL A 131 -3.57 -1.49 -3.47
C VAL A 131 -3.85 -0.72 -4.75
N LEU A 132 -2.94 0.18 -5.07
CA LEU A 132 -2.95 0.96 -6.29
C LEU A 132 -1.84 0.47 -7.23
N ALA A 133 -2.13 0.38 -8.52
CA ALA A 133 -1.12 0.10 -9.55
C ALA A 133 -0.80 1.37 -10.33
N HIS A 134 0.48 1.52 -10.67
CA HIS A 134 1.05 2.70 -11.31
C HIS A 134 1.96 2.29 -12.46
N ARG A 135 2.00 3.09 -13.54
CA ARG A 135 3.05 3.06 -14.56
C ARG A 135 3.88 4.32 -14.45
N MET A 136 5.12 4.25 -14.82
CA MET A 136 5.97 5.44 -15.00
C MET A 136 6.35 5.59 -16.46
N GLU A 137 6.53 6.83 -16.90
CA GLU A 137 6.96 7.11 -18.26
C GLU A 137 8.37 6.54 -18.50
N GLY A 138 8.55 5.84 -19.63
CA GLY A 138 9.83 5.21 -19.97
C GLY A 138 10.19 3.95 -19.19
N ASP A 139 9.35 3.51 -18.24
CA ASP A 139 9.54 2.27 -17.49
C ASP A 139 8.48 1.23 -17.86
N SER A 140 8.91 0.02 -18.17
CA SER A 140 8.02 -1.11 -18.51
C SER A 140 7.46 -1.84 -17.29
N ARG A 141 7.98 -1.56 -16.10
CA ARG A 141 7.55 -2.16 -14.85
C ARG A 141 6.20 -1.58 -14.41
N ILE A 142 5.45 -2.39 -13.69
CA ILE A 142 4.29 -1.95 -12.92
C ILE A 142 4.75 -1.83 -11.46
N TYR A 143 4.45 -0.70 -10.86
CA TYR A 143 4.64 -0.49 -9.45
C TYR A 143 3.29 -0.52 -8.76
N GLN A 144 3.22 -1.13 -7.58
CA GLN A 144 2.04 -1.10 -6.76
C GLN A 144 2.37 -0.46 -5.43
N THR A 145 1.44 0.32 -4.89
CA THR A 145 1.51 0.84 -3.53
C THR A 145 0.39 0.20 -2.72
N LEU A 146 0.75 -0.34 -1.56
CA LEU A 146 -0.17 -0.99 -0.64
C LEU A 146 -0.33 -0.11 0.60
N TYR A 147 -1.56 0.04 1.03
CA TYR A 147 -1.99 0.80 2.21
C TYR A 147 -2.81 -0.12 3.10
N ALA A 148 -2.37 -0.35 4.32
CA ALA A 148 -3.01 -1.30 5.23
C ALA A 148 -3.34 -0.69 6.60
N HIS A 149 -4.04 -1.48 7.41
CA HIS A 149 -4.57 -1.14 8.73
C HIS A 149 -5.62 -0.01 8.71
N LEU A 150 -6.21 0.26 7.54
CA LEU A 150 -7.16 1.35 7.36
C LEU A 150 -8.41 1.16 8.23
N ASN A 151 -8.92 2.28 8.74
CA ASN A 151 -10.20 2.34 9.44
C ASN A 151 -11.38 2.27 8.47
N ASP A 152 -11.25 2.92 7.32
CA ASP A 152 -12.20 2.86 6.22
C ASP A 152 -11.51 2.92 4.85
N ILE A 153 -12.27 2.64 3.79
CA ILE A 153 -11.86 2.71 2.39
C ILE A 153 -12.81 3.65 1.66
N SER A 154 -12.27 4.70 1.03
CA SER A 154 -13.05 5.72 0.31
C SER A 154 -13.12 5.47 -1.20
N VAL A 155 -12.48 4.42 -1.70
CA VAL A 155 -12.38 4.09 -3.14
C VAL A 155 -12.88 2.67 -3.43
N LYS A 156 -13.09 2.35 -4.71
CA LYS A 156 -13.54 1.03 -5.17
C LYS A 156 -12.53 0.44 -6.15
N GLN A 157 -12.47 -0.89 -6.18
CA GLN A 157 -11.66 -1.59 -7.18
C GLN A 157 -12.09 -1.18 -8.59
N GLY A 158 -11.12 -0.80 -9.42
CA GLY A 158 -11.34 -0.29 -10.76
C GLY A 158 -11.39 1.24 -10.85
N ASP A 159 -11.42 1.96 -9.74
CA ASP A 159 -11.33 3.42 -9.78
C ASP A 159 -9.94 3.87 -10.24
N THR A 160 -9.89 5.00 -10.93
CA THR A 160 -8.64 5.72 -11.19
C THR A 160 -8.57 6.89 -10.21
N VAL A 161 -7.49 6.96 -9.45
CA VAL A 161 -7.28 8.04 -8.47
C VAL A 161 -6.18 8.97 -8.92
N CYS A 162 -6.30 10.24 -8.56
CA CYS A 162 -5.25 11.23 -8.70
C CYS A 162 -4.24 11.09 -7.56
N ARG A 163 -3.00 11.53 -7.78
CA ARG A 163 -2.03 11.71 -6.70
C ARG A 163 -2.57 12.69 -5.66
N GLY A 164 -2.48 12.33 -4.38
CA GLY A 164 -3.04 13.13 -3.28
C GLY A 164 -4.56 13.04 -3.11
N GLU A 165 -5.24 12.17 -3.84
CA GLU A 165 -6.64 11.86 -3.59
C GLU A 165 -6.78 10.99 -2.35
N GLN A 166 -7.72 11.31 -1.47
CA GLN A 166 -7.96 10.53 -0.26
C GLN A 166 -8.55 9.17 -0.62
N ILE A 167 -7.93 8.10 -0.11
CA ILE A 167 -8.30 6.71 -0.39
C ILE A 167 -8.83 5.96 0.84
N GLY A 168 -8.67 6.54 2.03
CA GLY A 168 -9.12 5.99 3.30
C GLY A 168 -8.60 6.80 4.47
N ASN A 169 -8.68 6.22 5.66
CA ASN A 169 -8.20 6.81 6.90
C ASN A 169 -7.37 5.80 7.69
N ILE A 170 -6.39 6.29 8.45
CA ILE A 170 -5.54 5.48 9.34
C ILE A 170 -6.43 4.76 10.36
N GLY A 171 -6.12 3.52 10.64
CA GLY A 171 -6.83 2.71 11.61
C GLY A 171 -5.92 1.82 12.44
N THR A 172 -6.52 0.84 13.09
CA THR A 172 -5.90 -0.04 14.09
C THR A 172 -5.93 -1.52 13.69
N ALA A 173 -6.28 -1.85 12.44
CA ALA A 173 -6.58 -3.22 12.02
C ALA A 173 -7.60 -3.90 12.97
N ASP A 174 -8.76 -3.28 13.18
CA ASP A 174 -9.81 -3.74 14.12
C ASP A 174 -9.28 -3.92 15.57
N GLY A 175 -8.38 -3.03 16.02
CA GLY A 175 -7.81 -3.04 17.38
C GLY A 175 -6.64 -4.03 17.57
N GLN A 176 -6.08 -4.58 16.51
CA GLN A 176 -4.90 -5.46 16.57
C GLN A 176 -3.62 -4.70 16.90
N TYR A 177 -3.53 -3.43 16.51
CA TYR A 177 -2.38 -2.55 16.69
C TYR A 177 -2.81 -1.18 17.21
N LEU A 178 -1.85 -0.41 17.69
CA LEU A 178 -1.99 1.04 17.76
C LEU A 178 -2.16 1.59 16.34
N ALA A 179 -2.87 2.71 16.22
CA ALA A 179 -3.12 3.33 14.93
C ALA A 179 -1.83 3.65 14.21
N HIS A 180 -1.74 3.29 12.95
CA HIS A 180 -0.67 3.64 12.03
C HIS A 180 -1.05 3.26 10.59
N LEU A 181 -0.33 3.80 9.64
CA LEU A 181 -0.40 3.39 8.25
C LEU A 181 0.77 2.46 7.93
N HIS A 182 0.50 1.19 7.60
CA HIS A 182 1.48 0.33 6.94
C HIS A 182 1.49 0.59 5.44
N PHE A 183 2.65 0.96 4.89
CA PHE A 183 2.81 1.37 3.51
C PHE A 183 3.93 0.61 2.81
N GLU A 184 3.62 -0.03 1.66
CA GLU A 184 4.60 -0.78 0.84
C GLU A 184 4.68 -0.25 -0.59
N VAL A 185 5.85 -0.45 -1.22
CA VAL A 185 6.07 -0.28 -2.67
C VAL A 185 6.52 -1.61 -3.28
N ILE A 186 5.78 -2.10 -4.27
CA ILE A 186 5.93 -3.44 -4.84
C ILE A 186 6.09 -3.34 -6.36
N PRO A 187 7.27 -3.65 -6.95
CA PRO A 187 7.46 -3.68 -8.40
C PRO A 187 6.94 -5.02 -8.96
N SER A 188 5.63 -5.16 -9.09
CA SER A 188 4.99 -6.42 -9.48
C SER A 188 3.78 -6.21 -10.39
N ARG A 189 3.56 -7.17 -11.30
CA ARG A 189 2.30 -7.32 -12.06
C ARG A 189 1.31 -8.27 -11.39
N VAL A 190 1.67 -8.79 -10.23
CA VAL A 190 0.79 -9.58 -9.36
C VAL A 190 0.40 -8.70 -8.19
N THR A 191 -0.89 -8.54 -7.95
CA THR A 191 -1.36 -7.87 -6.75
C THR A 191 -1.20 -8.81 -5.57
N GLU A 192 -0.42 -8.39 -4.61
CA GLU A 192 -0.08 -9.14 -3.40
C GLU A 192 -0.66 -8.40 -2.21
N ALA A 193 -1.69 -8.97 -1.59
CA ALA A 193 -2.31 -8.39 -0.42
C ALA A 193 -2.59 -9.47 0.63
N GLY A 194 -2.32 -9.19 1.90
CA GLY A 194 -2.51 -10.13 2.98
C GLY A 194 -1.42 -11.22 3.10
N VAL A 195 -0.35 -11.11 2.32
CA VAL A 195 0.88 -11.89 2.51
C VAL A 195 1.60 -11.32 3.73
N THR A 196 2.41 -12.10 4.43
CA THR A 196 3.07 -11.59 5.66
C THR A 196 3.83 -10.28 5.43
N ALA A 197 3.71 -9.35 6.36
CA ALA A 197 4.52 -8.12 6.37
C ALA A 197 5.93 -8.34 6.96
N TYR A 198 6.24 -9.57 7.39
CA TYR A 198 7.51 -9.93 8.01
C TYR A 198 8.08 -11.17 7.36
N HIS A 199 9.19 -11.02 6.67
CA HIS A 199 9.86 -12.09 5.95
C HIS A 199 11.13 -12.54 6.65
N PRO A 200 11.34 -13.84 6.89
CA PRO A 200 12.51 -14.34 7.59
C PRO A 200 13.82 -14.14 6.82
N GLN A 201 13.75 -13.98 5.50
CA GLN A 201 14.93 -13.87 4.62
C GLN A 201 15.10 -12.48 3.98
N GLY A 202 14.35 -11.46 4.44
CA GLY A 202 14.41 -10.11 3.90
C GLY A 202 13.04 -9.62 3.42
N THR A 203 13.01 -8.53 2.68
CA THR A 203 11.77 -7.84 2.27
C THR A 203 11.21 -8.32 0.94
N MET A 204 11.70 -9.44 0.41
CA MET A 204 11.30 -10.01 -0.87
C MET A 204 11.49 -9.03 -2.04
N ASN A 205 10.45 -8.86 -2.85
CA ASN A 205 10.43 -7.93 -3.98
C ASN A 205 10.02 -6.50 -3.60
N ARG A 206 9.85 -6.19 -2.31
CA ARG A 206 9.48 -4.84 -1.87
C ARG A 206 10.65 -3.89 -2.02
N LEU A 207 10.32 -2.64 -2.30
CA LEU A 207 11.27 -1.53 -2.34
C LEU A 207 11.12 -0.68 -1.09
N ASN A 208 12.23 -0.07 -0.65
CA ASN A 208 12.17 0.90 0.43
C ASN A 208 11.29 2.09 0.01
N PRO A 209 10.14 2.34 0.69
CA PRO A 209 9.19 3.36 0.26
C PRO A 209 9.79 4.76 0.26
N ASP A 210 10.57 5.10 1.29
CA ASP A 210 11.21 6.40 1.42
C ASP A 210 12.23 6.67 0.31
N THR A 211 13.07 5.66 0.03
CA THR A 211 14.06 5.76 -1.05
C THR A 211 13.36 5.87 -2.39
N PHE A 212 12.35 5.03 -2.63
CA PHE A 212 11.60 5.04 -3.88
C PHE A 212 10.92 6.38 -4.16
N ILE A 213 10.27 6.98 -3.15
CA ILE A 213 9.63 8.31 -3.29
C ILE A 213 10.69 9.38 -3.57
N LYS A 214 11.85 9.33 -2.89
CA LYS A 214 12.94 10.28 -3.10
C LYS A 214 13.58 10.18 -4.48
N GLU A 215 13.64 8.98 -5.05
CA GLU A 215 14.19 8.74 -6.39
C GLU A 215 13.20 9.06 -7.51
N HIS A 216 11.89 9.06 -7.21
CA HIS A 216 10.81 9.34 -8.15
C HIS A 216 9.90 10.48 -7.65
N PRO A 217 10.45 11.64 -7.30
CA PRO A 217 9.66 12.69 -6.68
C PRO A 217 8.63 13.23 -7.67
N ALA A 218 7.43 13.38 -7.19
CA ALA A 218 6.39 14.05 -7.96
C ALA A 218 6.68 15.55 -8.06
N PRO A 219 6.39 16.21 -9.19
CA PRO A 219 6.42 17.65 -9.28
C PRO A 219 5.49 18.25 -8.23
N PRO A 220 5.81 19.43 -7.69
CA PRO A 220 4.89 20.13 -6.81
C PRO A 220 3.53 20.24 -7.49
N ILE A 221 2.47 19.78 -6.84
CA ILE A 221 1.12 20.07 -7.35
C ILE A 221 0.99 21.58 -7.28
N PRO A 222 0.75 22.28 -8.41
CA PRO A 222 0.30 23.66 -8.35
C PRO A 222 -1.08 23.60 -7.70
N ASP A 223 -1.15 23.99 -6.46
CA ASP A 223 -2.15 23.50 -5.53
C ASP A 223 -3.46 24.31 -5.63
N PRO A 224 -4.53 23.73 -6.19
CA PRO A 224 -5.87 24.24 -5.91
C PRO A 224 -6.27 24.03 -4.45
N MET A 225 -5.78 22.97 -3.79
CA MET A 225 -6.09 22.69 -2.38
C MET A 225 -5.37 23.64 -1.44
N TRP A 226 -4.09 23.94 -1.66
CA TRP A 226 -3.38 24.98 -0.90
C TRP A 226 -3.94 26.36 -1.15
N GLN A 227 -4.40 26.67 -2.36
CA GLN A 227 -5.12 27.91 -2.66
C GLN A 227 -6.45 27.96 -1.91
N ILE A 228 -7.18 26.86 -1.84
CA ILE A 228 -8.43 26.74 -1.07
C ILE A 228 -8.13 26.82 0.44
N TYR A 229 -7.11 26.13 0.94
CA TYR A 229 -6.71 26.20 2.35
C TYR A 229 -6.15 27.59 2.74
N GLY A 230 -5.31 28.16 1.89
CA GLY A 230 -4.84 29.54 2.07
C GLY A 230 -6.00 30.54 2.03
N TYR A 231 -6.95 30.34 1.13
CA TYR A 231 -8.17 31.16 1.07
C TYR A 231 -9.05 30.98 2.32
N TYR A 232 -9.17 29.75 2.83
CA TYR A 232 -9.94 29.45 4.03
C TYR A 232 -9.29 30.06 5.29
N GLN A 233 -7.97 29.95 5.44
CA GLN A 233 -7.24 30.60 6.53
C GLN A 233 -7.29 32.13 6.42
N GLN A 234 -7.13 32.69 5.22
CA GLN A 234 -7.22 34.13 5.00
C GLN A 234 -8.63 34.65 5.29
N SER A 235 -9.68 33.90 4.96
CA SER A 235 -11.06 34.25 5.28
C SER A 235 -11.36 34.22 6.78
N GLN A 236 -10.78 33.28 7.51
CA GLN A 236 -10.90 33.21 8.96
C GLN A 236 -10.16 34.37 9.66
N LEU A 237 -8.97 34.73 9.18
CA LEU A 237 -8.21 35.86 9.70
C LEU A 237 -8.93 37.21 9.44
N ASN A 238 -9.55 37.37 8.28
CA ASN A 238 -10.30 38.58 7.95
C ASN A 238 -11.62 38.69 8.76
N ASN A 239 -12.25 37.57 9.09
CA ASN A 239 -13.45 37.57 9.93
C ASN A 239 -13.13 37.80 11.40
N SER A 240 -11.94 37.41 11.89
CA SER A 240 -11.50 37.68 13.27
C SER A 240 -10.99 39.09 13.47
N ALA A 241 -10.64 39.82 12.40
CA ALA A 241 -10.22 41.22 12.46
C ALA A 241 -11.41 42.22 12.32
N ALA A 242 -12.63 41.71 12.09
CA ALA A 242 -13.85 42.53 11.94
C ALA A 242 -14.73 42.55 13.21
N HIS A 243 -14.24 42.05 14.31
CA HIS A 243 -14.80 42.11 15.65
C HIS A 243 -13.75 42.68 16.60
#